data_432646042e20697f5203c4ab2fb1e97a
#
_entry.id   432646042e20697f5203c4ab2fb1e97a
#
_cell.length_a   1.000
_cell.length_b   1.000
_cell.length_c   1.000
_cell.angle_alpha   90.00
_cell.angle_beta   90.00
_cell.angle_gamma   90.00
#
_symmetry.space_group_name_H-M   'P 1'
#
loop_
_entity.id
_entity.type
_entity.pdbx_description
1 polymer ?
#
loop_
_entity_poly.entity_id
_entity_poly.type
_entity_poly.pdbx_seq_one_letter_code
_entity_poly.pdbx_strand_id
1 'polypeptide(L)'
;NYMSQVFANVNWVPWLLLMMTYSCVYLAIDTLVVTRSLKWFVKEIPYRDILPIRASAYIISIFNEQIGKGAMAYYLNKRDGVPGWEVGSVMLFIMFCEMFYLLTWATIGFFVSREALPESFGLIPPIALGAVVFITLWIAFFRGKLLPESQLRDKRLLHAFKLARIRH
;
A
#
# COMPACT_ATOMS: atom_id res chain seq x y z
N ASN A 1 17.45 17.10 30.16
CA ASN A 1 17.10 16.64 28.79
C ASN A 1 15.59 16.73 28.59
N TYR A 2 15.13 17.58 27.63
CA TYR A 2 13.71 17.79 27.32
C TYR A 2 12.97 16.44 27.08
N MET A 3 13.59 15.53 26.34
CA MET A 3 13.05 14.19 26.08
C MET A 3 12.75 13.39 27.35
N SER A 4 13.64 13.39 28.34
CA SER A 4 13.42 12.64 29.59
C SER A 4 12.27 13.19 30.42
N GLN A 5 12.05 14.51 30.39
CA GLN A 5 10.94 15.16 31.06
C GLN A 5 9.58 14.85 30.37
N VAL A 6 9.56 14.80 29.02
CA VAL A 6 8.37 14.39 28.27
C VAL A 6 8.00 12.94 28.60
N PHE A 7 8.98 12.02 28.58
CA PHE A 7 8.74 10.62 28.92
C PHE A 7 8.28 10.40 30.38
N ALA A 8 8.76 11.22 31.33
CA ALA A 8 8.34 11.12 32.73
C ALA A 8 6.90 11.57 32.96
N ASN A 9 6.37 12.48 32.11
CA ASN A 9 5.02 13.05 32.24
C ASN A 9 3.98 12.31 31.39
N VAL A 10 4.35 11.30 30.62
CA VAL A 10 3.41 10.52 29.80
C VAL A 10 2.63 9.54 30.67
N ASN A 11 1.31 9.59 30.56
CA ASN A 11 0.46 8.57 31.16
C ASN A 11 0.48 7.30 30.30
N TRP A 12 1.39 6.38 30.63
CA TRP A 12 1.70 5.20 29.81
C TRP A 12 0.52 4.25 29.62
N VAL A 13 -0.35 4.11 30.62
CA VAL A 13 -1.45 3.15 30.57
C VAL A 13 -2.47 3.48 29.49
N PRO A 14 -3.10 4.68 29.44
CA PRO A 14 -4.01 5.03 28.37
C PRO A 14 -3.32 5.12 27.00
N TRP A 15 -2.05 5.54 26.95
CA TRP A 15 -1.28 5.56 25.71
C TRP A 15 -1.07 4.17 25.14
N LEU A 16 -0.65 3.20 25.94
CA LEU A 16 -0.48 1.80 25.53
C LEU A 16 -1.81 1.16 25.09
N LEU A 17 -2.89 1.39 25.83
CA LEU A 17 -4.21 0.89 25.46
C LEU A 17 -4.67 1.45 24.12
N LEU A 18 -4.47 2.75 23.88
CA LEU A 18 -4.78 3.39 22.62
C LEU A 18 -3.94 2.78 21.48
N MET A 19 -2.63 2.61 21.67
CA MET A 19 -1.73 2.05 20.65
C MET A 19 -2.05 0.58 20.35
N MET A 20 -2.37 -0.22 21.34
CA MET A 20 -2.77 -1.61 21.13
C MET A 20 -4.10 -1.70 20.36
N THR A 21 -5.09 -0.92 20.76
CA THR A 21 -6.38 -0.86 20.05
C THR A 21 -6.19 -0.41 18.61
N TYR A 22 -5.45 0.66 18.41
CA TYR A 22 -5.11 1.17 17.06
C TYR A 22 -4.43 0.10 16.21
N SER A 23 -3.41 -0.58 16.75
CA SER A 23 -2.66 -1.62 16.03
C SER A 23 -3.55 -2.80 15.64
N CYS A 24 -4.45 -3.23 16.52
CA CYS A 24 -5.39 -4.31 16.21
C CYS A 24 -6.38 -3.90 15.10
N VAL A 25 -6.95 -2.70 15.19
CA VAL A 25 -7.87 -2.17 14.18
C VAL A 25 -7.15 -1.99 12.84
N TYR A 26 -5.94 -1.44 12.87
CA TYR A 26 -5.11 -1.25 11.67
C TYR A 26 -4.81 -2.59 10.99
N LEU A 27 -4.34 -3.60 11.74
CA LEU A 27 -4.08 -4.94 11.21
C LEU A 27 -5.35 -5.57 10.59
N ALA A 28 -6.51 -5.40 11.24
CA ALA A 28 -7.77 -5.93 10.74
C ALA A 28 -8.18 -5.28 9.42
N ILE A 29 -8.12 -3.95 9.34
CA ILE A 29 -8.46 -3.19 8.12
C ILE A 29 -7.47 -3.50 6.99
N ASP A 30 -6.18 -3.48 7.27
CA ASP A 30 -5.15 -3.76 6.28
C ASP A 30 -5.26 -5.18 5.72
N THR A 31 -5.52 -6.17 6.58
CA THR A 31 -5.80 -7.54 6.15
C THR A 31 -7.03 -7.63 5.26
N LEU A 32 -8.08 -6.84 5.56
CA LEU A 32 -9.28 -6.76 4.73
C LEU A 32 -8.97 -6.18 3.34
N VAL A 33 -8.18 -5.11 3.27
CA VAL A 33 -7.75 -4.49 2.01
C VAL A 33 -6.98 -5.49 1.16
N VAL A 34 -6.01 -6.18 1.76
CA VAL A 34 -5.22 -7.21 1.06
C VAL A 34 -6.10 -8.35 0.56
N THR A 35 -7.00 -8.86 1.40
CA THR A 35 -7.93 -9.95 1.03
C THR A 35 -8.84 -9.55 -0.13
N ARG A 36 -9.39 -8.32 -0.09
CA ARG A 36 -10.23 -7.80 -1.17
C ARG A 36 -9.45 -7.60 -2.46
N SER A 37 -8.23 -7.08 -2.37
CA SER A 37 -7.37 -6.87 -3.53
C SER A 37 -6.96 -8.20 -4.16
N LEU A 38 -6.61 -9.21 -3.37
CA LEU A 38 -6.31 -10.56 -3.86
C LEU A 38 -7.53 -11.19 -4.55
N LYS A 39 -8.72 -11.03 -3.98
CA LYS A 39 -9.96 -11.52 -4.61
C LYS A 39 -10.23 -10.88 -5.97
N TRP A 40 -9.92 -9.60 -6.14
CA TRP A 40 -10.16 -8.89 -7.40
C TRP A 40 -9.15 -9.23 -8.50
N PHE A 41 -7.89 -9.45 -8.13
CA PHE A 41 -6.82 -9.56 -9.11
C PHE A 41 -6.28 -10.97 -9.32
N VAL A 42 -6.43 -11.85 -8.31
CA VAL A 42 -5.74 -13.14 -8.29
C VAL A 42 -6.70 -14.28 -7.99
N LYS A 43 -7.02 -14.48 -6.72
CA LYS A 43 -7.79 -15.60 -6.22
C LYS A 43 -8.51 -15.21 -4.92
N GLU A 44 -9.68 -15.79 -4.70
CA GLU A 44 -10.38 -15.65 -3.43
C GLU A 44 -9.71 -16.50 -2.36
N ILE A 45 -9.11 -15.84 -1.37
CA ILE A 45 -8.52 -16.46 -0.20
C ILE A 45 -9.29 -15.94 1.02
N PRO A 46 -9.76 -16.81 1.92
CA PRO A 46 -10.55 -16.36 3.07
C PRO A 46 -9.72 -15.46 4.01
N TYR A 47 -10.37 -14.45 4.56
CA TYR A 47 -9.75 -13.47 5.47
C TYR A 47 -8.99 -14.13 6.63
N ARG A 48 -9.57 -15.21 7.21
CA ARG A 48 -8.97 -15.94 8.33
C ARG A 48 -7.62 -16.55 8.01
N ASP A 49 -7.38 -16.87 6.76
CA ASP A 49 -6.13 -17.46 6.28
C ASP A 49 -5.06 -16.39 6.03
N ILE A 50 -5.48 -15.20 5.60
CA ILE A 50 -4.58 -14.06 5.33
C ILE A 50 -4.15 -13.38 6.62
N LEU A 51 -5.02 -13.30 7.63
CA LEU A 51 -4.75 -12.60 8.88
C LEU A 51 -3.44 -13.07 9.58
N PRO A 52 -3.21 -14.37 9.84
CA PRO A 52 -1.97 -14.81 10.47
C PRO A 52 -0.73 -14.57 9.59
N ILE A 53 -0.88 -14.69 8.27
CA ILE A 53 0.21 -14.41 7.32
C ILE A 53 0.59 -12.93 7.39
N ARG A 54 -0.41 -12.06 7.43
CA ARG A 54 -0.21 -10.62 7.51
C ARG A 54 0.41 -10.21 8.84
N ALA A 55 -0.08 -10.76 9.95
CA ALA A 55 0.49 -10.55 11.27
C ALA A 55 1.97 -10.96 11.34
N SER A 56 2.32 -12.13 10.79
CA SER A 56 3.72 -12.59 10.71
C SER A 56 4.57 -11.69 9.81
N ALA A 57 4.02 -11.22 8.68
CA ALA A 57 4.70 -10.29 7.78
C ALA A 57 5.00 -8.95 8.47
N TYR A 58 4.12 -8.45 9.36
CA TYR A 58 4.40 -7.25 10.14
C TYR A 58 5.60 -7.41 11.08
N ILE A 59 5.74 -8.56 11.74
CA ILE A 59 6.91 -8.83 12.58
C ILE A 59 8.20 -8.78 11.74
N ILE A 60 8.18 -9.36 10.55
CA ILE A 60 9.31 -9.32 9.63
C ILE A 60 9.55 -7.89 9.11
N SER A 61 8.49 -7.13 8.89
CA SER A 61 8.54 -5.74 8.41
C SER A 61 9.22 -4.78 9.40
N ILE A 62 9.33 -5.13 10.68
CA ILE A 62 10.10 -4.36 11.69
C ILE A 62 11.56 -4.24 11.24
N PHE A 63 12.11 -5.27 10.61
CA PHE A 63 13.47 -5.23 10.09
C PHE A 63 13.55 -4.56 8.72
N ASN A 64 12.62 -4.90 7.83
CA ASN A 64 12.54 -4.30 6.50
C ASN A 64 11.15 -4.57 5.90
N GLU A 65 10.45 -3.50 5.52
CA GLU A 65 9.11 -3.57 4.96
C GLU A 65 9.02 -4.38 3.66
N GLN A 66 10.04 -4.27 2.81
CA GLN A 66 10.08 -5.00 1.54
C GLN A 66 10.27 -6.50 1.76
N ILE A 67 11.04 -6.89 2.78
CA ILE A 67 11.21 -8.29 3.15
C ILE A 67 9.89 -8.85 3.68
N GLY A 68 9.15 -8.09 4.48
CA GLY A 68 7.82 -8.50 4.96
C GLY A 68 6.82 -8.74 3.82
N LYS A 69 6.78 -7.85 2.83
CA LYS A 69 5.95 -8.01 1.62
C LYS A 69 6.40 -9.23 0.79
N GLY A 70 7.70 -9.42 0.65
CA GLY A 70 8.26 -10.59 -0.04
C GLY A 70 7.97 -11.92 0.66
N ALA A 71 8.05 -11.95 1.99
CA ALA A 71 7.73 -13.12 2.79
C ALA A 71 6.26 -13.53 2.62
N MET A 72 5.35 -12.56 2.59
CA MET A 72 3.93 -12.81 2.30
C MET A 72 3.73 -13.43 0.92
N ALA A 73 4.38 -12.87 -0.12
CA ALA A 73 4.30 -13.39 -1.49
C ALA A 73 4.85 -14.82 -1.57
N TYR A 74 5.96 -15.11 -0.92
CA TYR A 74 6.55 -16.45 -0.85
C TYR A 74 5.62 -17.44 -0.15
N TYR A 75 5.03 -17.05 0.96
CA TYR A 75 4.13 -17.93 1.72
C TYR A 75 2.87 -18.27 0.94
N LEU A 76 2.22 -17.29 0.30
CA LEU A 76 1.04 -17.50 -0.53
C LEU A 76 1.36 -18.37 -1.76
N ASN A 77 2.54 -18.21 -2.34
CA ASN A 77 3.00 -19.09 -3.41
C ASN A 77 3.11 -20.54 -2.96
N LYS A 78 3.77 -20.77 -1.82
CA LYS A 78 4.00 -22.12 -1.30
C LYS A 78 2.72 -22.81 -0.83
N ARG A 79 1.79 -22.07 -0.21
CA ARG A 79 0.56 -22.63 0.37
C ARG A 79 -0.58 -22.76 -0.65
N ASP A 80 -0.82 -21.71 -1.42
CA ASP A 80 -2.01 -21.58 -2.26
C ASP A 80 -1.69 -21.71 -3.77
N GLY A 81 -0.41 -21.90 -4.11
CA GLY A 81 0.07 -21.98 -5.49
C GLY A 81 -0.03 -20.69 -6.27
N VAL A 82 -0.24 -19.56 -5.59
CA VAL A 82 -0.36 -18.23 -6.22
C VAL A 82 1.03 -17.79 -6.69
N PRO A 83 1.23 -17.45 -7.97
CA PRO A 83 2.51 -16.96 -8.44
C PRO A 83 2.95 -15.71 -7.67
N GLY A 84 4.18 -15.70 -7.15
CA GLY A 84 4.68 -14.60 -6.30
C GLY A 84 4.62 -13.23 -6.98
N TRP A 85 4.74 -13.17 -8.29
CA TRP A 85 4.62 -11.93 -9.07
C TRP A 85 3.18 -11.38 -9.14
N GLU A 86 2.13 -12.23 -9.04
CA GLU A 86 0.74 -11.80 -8.91
C GLU A 86 0.52 -11.13 -7.56
N VAL A 87 1.00 -11.75 -6.48
CA VAL A 87 0.95 -11.15 -5.14
C VAL A 87 1.74 -9.84 -5.11
N GLY A 88 2.92 -9.81 -5.73
CA GLY A 88 3.74 -8.60 -5.86
C GLY A 88 3.01 -7.47 -6.58
N SER A 89 2.28 -7.77 -7.65
CA SER A 89 1.47 -6.78 -8.38
C SER A 89 0.35 -6.20 -7.53
N VAL A 90 -0.32 -7.04 -6.73
CA VAL A 90 -1.36 -6.60 -5.77
C VAL A 90 -0.75 -5.69 -4.71
N MET A 91 0.43 -6.03 -4.17
CA MET A 91 1.12 -5.19 -3.18
C MET A 91 1.52 -3.84 -3.77
N LEU A 92 2.03 -3.80 -5.01
CA LEU A 92 2.31 -2.55 -5.71
C LEU A 92 1.06 -1.71 -5.90
N PHE A 93 -0.06 -2.32 -6.29
CA PHE A 93 -1.33 -1.61 -6.41
C PHE A 93 -1.76 -0.97 -5.08
N ILE A 94 -1.66 -1.72 -3.97
CA ILE A 94 -1.97 -1.20 -2.63
C ILE A 94 -1.06 -0.02 -2.29
N MET A 95 0.26 -0.14 -2.53
CA MET A 95 1.22 0.95 -2.31
C MET A 95 0.86 2.21 -3.09
N PHE A 96 0.44 2.09 -4.35
CA PHE A 96 -0.02 3.24 -5.14
C PHE A 96 -1.28 3.88 -4.54
N CYS A 97 -2.24 3.07 -4.08
CA CYS A 97 -3.43 3.59 -3.41
C CYS A 97 -3.08 4.32 -2.11
N GLU A 98 -2.15 3.79 -1.31
CA GLU A 98 -1.64 4.43 -0.09
C GLU A 98 -0.97 5.77 -0.39
N MET A 99 -0.08 5.82 -1.37
CA MET A 99 0.59 7.05 -1.79
C MET A 99 -0.40 8.11 -2.27
N PHE A 100 -1.40 7.70 -3.06
CA PHE A 100 -2.46 8.61 -3.52
C PHE A 100 -3.29 9.16 -2.37
N TYR A 101 -3.66 8.30 -1.42
CA TYR A 101 -4.38 8.70 -0.21
C TYR A 101 -3.58 9.72 0.61
N LEU A 102 -2.29 9.45 0.86
CA LEU A 102 -1.43 10.35 1.61
C LEU A 102 -1.27 11.71 0.90
N LEU A 103 -1.05 11.72 -0.42
CA LEU A 103 -0.94 12.94 -1.20
C LEU A 103 -2.25 13.75 -1.20
N THR A 104 -3.40 13.07 -1.23
CA THR A 104 -4.71 13.73 -1.16
C THR A 104 -4.86 14.45 0.18
N TRP A 105 -4.61 13.76 1.29
CA TRP A 105 -4.70 14.37 2.62
C TRP A 105 -3.65 15.47 2.85
N ALA A 106 -2.42 15.26 2.36
CA ALA A 106 -1.38 16.29 2.42
C ALA A 106 -1.79 17.55 1.64
N THR A 107 -2.42 17.38 0.48
CA THR A 107 -2.91 18.51 -0.32
C THR A 107 -4.05 19.24 0.37
N ILE A 108 -5.02 18.51 0.92
CA ILE A 108 -6.12 19.09 1.71
C ILE A 108 -5.55 19.85 2.91
N GLY A 109 -4.65 19.23 3.69
CA GLY A 109 -3.99 19.84 4.83
C GLY A 109 -3.21 21.10 4.47
N PHE A 110 -2.52 21.09 3.32
CA PHE A 110 -1.82 22.27 2.82
C PHE A 110 -2.77 23.45 2.57
N PHE A 111 -3.90 23.22 1.90
CA PHE A 111 -4.85 24.31 1.63
C PHE A 111 -5.54 24.82 2.88
N VAL A 112 -5.83 23.95 3.85
CA VAL A 112 -6.47 24.34 5.12
C VAL A 112 -5.53 25.11 6.03
N SER A 113 -4.23 24.77 6.05
CA SER A 113 -3.23 25.32 6.98
C SER A 113 -2.17 26.19 6.30
N ARG A 114 -2.45 26.70 5.12
CA ARG A 114 -1.48 27.41 4.24
C ARG A 114 -0.72 28.51 4.95
N GLU A 115 -1.39 29.29 5.82
CA GLU A 115 -0.79 30.43 6.52
C GLU A 115 0.18 30.01 7.64
N ALA A 116 0.03 28.81 8.16
CA ALA A 116 0.84 28.28 9.28
C ALA A 116 2.03 27.43 8.81
N LEU A 117 2.10 27.11 7.50
CA LEU A 117 3.10 26.19 6.96
C LEU A 117 4.33 26.92 6.43
N PRO A 118 5.54 26.38 6.66
CA PRO A 118 6.77 26.86 6.03
C PRO A 118 6.70 26.82 4.51
N GLU A 119 7.45 27.70 3.83
CA GLU A 119 7.49 27.79 2.35
C GLU A 119 7.88 26.48 1.66
N SER A 120 8.68 25.64 2.33
CA SER A 120 9.09 24.32 1.82
C SER A 120 7.91 23.38 1.51
N PHE A 121 6.75 23.59 2.14
CA PHE A 121 5.53 22.82 1.86
C PHE A 121 4.81 23.24 0.58
N GLY A 122 5.21 24.34 -0.05
CA GLY A 122 4.68 24.80 -1.34
C GLY A 122 4.85 23.79 -2.50
N LEU A 123 5.70 22.78 -2.34
CA LEU A 123 5.87 21.69 -3.30
C LEU A 123 4.76 20.62 -3.26
N ILE A 124 3.91 20.59 -2.22
CA ILE A 124 2.86 19.57 -2.07
C ILE A 124 1.86 19.60 -3.24
N PRO A 125 1.26 20.76 -3.63
CA PRO A 125 0.31 20.81 -4.73
C PRO A 125 0.89 20.34 -6.08
N PRO A 126 2.08 20.77 -6.53
CA PRO A 126 2.63 20.27 -7.79
C PRO A 126 3.00 18.78 -7.73
N ILE A 127 3.45 18.25 -6.58
CA ILE A 127 3.68 16.81 -6.40
C ILE A 127 2.36 16.04 -6.50
N ALA A 128 1.30 16.51 -5.86
CA ALA A 128 -0.02 15.91 -5.93
C ALA A 128 -0.58 15.91 -7.36
N LEU A 129 -0.42 17.01 -8.10
CA LEU A 129 -0.80 17.09 -9.51
C LEU A 129 -0.03 16.08 -10.34
N GLY A 130 1.29 15.98 -10.15
CA GLY A 130 2.15 14.99 -10.80
C GLY A 130 1.69 13.56 -10.53
N ALA A 131 1.30 13.24 -9.29
CA ALA A 131 0.78 11.94 -8.92
C ALA A 131 -0.56 11.63 -9.61
N VAL A 132 -1.48 12.59 -9.70
CA VAL A 132 -2.75 12.44 -10.42
C VAL A 132 -2.51 12.17 -11.91
N VAL A 133 -1.61 12.92 -12.53
CA VAL A 133 -1.23 12.71 -13.94
C VAL A 133 -0.63 11.33 -14.13
N PHE A 134 0.31 10.94 -13.26
CA PHE A 134 0.94 9.61 -13.31
C PHE A 134 -0.08 8.48 -13.20
N ILE A 135 -1.01 8.55 -12.22
CA ILE A 135 -2.05 7.53 -12.03
C ILE A 135 -3.01 7.49 -13.23
N THR A 136 -3.37 8.64 -13.79
CA THR A 136 -4.23 8.71 -14.97
C THR A 136 -3.57 8.03 -16.17
N LEU A 137 -2.28 8.32 -16.41
CA LEU A 137 -1.48 7.67 -17.45
C LEU A 137 -1.33 6.17 -17.19
N TRP A 138 -1.10 5.77 -15.95
CA TRP A 138 -1.04 4.38 -15.53
C TRP A 138 -2.34 3.62 -15.83
N ILE A 139 -3.48 4.16 -15.40
CA ILE A 139 -4.80 3.56 -15.70
C ILE A 139 -5.03 3.49 -17.20
N ALA A 140 -4.72 4.55 -17.96
CA ALA A 140 -4.85 4.56 -19.41
C ALA A 140 -3.96 3.51 -20.08
N PHE A 141 -2.73 3.32 -19.58
CA PHE A 141 -1.80 2.29 -20.04
C PHE A 141 -2.37 0.88 -19.82
N PHE A 142 -2.86 0.59 -18.61
CA PHE A 142 -3.41 -0.74 -18.30
C PHE A 142 -4.74 -1.02 -18.98
N ARG A 143 -5.52 0.00 -19.29
CA ARG A 143 -6.73 -0.13 -20.12
C ARG A 143 -6.43 -0.35 -21.62
N GLY A 144 -5.16 -0.43 -22.00
CA GLY A 144 -4.74 -0.64 -23.39
C GLY A 144 -5.01 0.54 -24.30
N LYS A 145 -5.33 1.72 -23.76
CA LYS A 145 -5.59 2.93 -24.55
C LYS A 145 -4.31 3.57 -25.13
N LEU A 146 -3.16 3.36 -24.48
CA LEU A 146 -1.88 3.93 -24.87
C LEU A 146 -1.03 2.99 -25.71
N LEU A 147 -1.17 1.67 -25.57
CA LEU A 147 -0.43 0.68 -26.32
C LEU A 147 -1.36 -0.45 -26.80
N PRO A 148 -1.46 -0.71 -28.10
CA PRO A 148 -2.24 -1.80 -28.64
C PRO A 148 -1.65 -3.15 -28.20
N GLU A 149 -2.53 -4.12 -27.98
CA GLU A 149 -2.20 -5.45 -27.43
C GLU A 149 -1.14 -6.21 -28.25
N SER A 150 -1.01 -5.92 -29.53
CA SER A 150 -0.01 -6.48 -30.43
C SER A 150 1.43 -6.12 -30.06
N GLN A 151 1.66 -4.94 -29.49
CA GLN A 151 3.00 -4.49 -29.09
C GLN A 151 3.42 -5.00 -27.69
N LEU A 152 2.46 -5.39 -26.87
CA LEU A 152 2.69 -5.93 -25.53
C LEU A 152 3.06 -7.41 -25.54
N ARG A 153 2.75 -8.12 -26.63
CA ARG A 153 2.91 -9.58 -26.74
C ARG A 153 4.38 -10.02 -26.82
N ASP A 154 5.26 -9.17 -27.31
CA ASP A 154 6.65 -9.53 -27.63
C ASP A 154 7.68 -9.26 -26.51
N LYS A 155 7.30 -8.59 -25.42
CA LYS A 155 8.25 -8.22 -24.35
C LYS A 155 7.92 -8.94 -23.04
N ARG A 156 8.75 -9.91 -22.65
CA ARG A 156 8.63 -10.69 -21.41
C ARG A 156 8.48 -9.85 -20.14
N LEU A 157 9.07 -8.65 -20.09
CA LEU A 157 8.93 -7.73 -18.94
C LEU A 157 7.51 -7.14 -18.81
N LEU A 158 6.83 -6.91 -19.93
CA LEU A 158 5.45 -6.42 -19.92
C LEU A 158 4.44 -7.52 -19.64
N HIS A 159 4.82 -8.80 -19.72
CA HIS A 159 3.96 -9.92 -19.33
C HIS A 159 3.65 -9.91 -17.83
N ALA A 160 4.60 -9.46 -16.99
CA ALA A 160 4.38 -9.28 -15.55
C ALA A 160 3.31 -8.19 -15.26
N PHE A 161 3.28 -7.14 -16.10
CA PHE A 161 2.28 -6.08 -15.98
C PHE A 161 0.93 -6.43 -16.64
N LYS A 162 0.89 -7.39 -17.57
CA LYS A 162 -0.35 -7.85 -18.24
C LYS A 162 -1.32 -8.52 -17.27
N LEU A 163 -0.82 -9.04 -16.16
CA LEU A 163 -1.58 -9.79 -15.15
C LEU A 163 -2.30 -8.90 -14.15
N ALA A 164 -1.96 -7.61 -14.07
CA ALA A 164 -2.76 -6.61 -13.38
C ALA A 164 -4.03 -6.21 -14.17
N ARG A 165 -4.26 -6.81 -15.34
CA ARG A 165 -5.47 -6.59 -16.12
C ARG A 165 -6.63 -7.30 -15.43
N ILE A 166 -7.56 -6.50 -14.91
CA ILE A 166 -8.84 -6.95 -14.38
C ILE A 166 -9.44 -7.97 -15.36
N ARG A 167 -9.53 -9.23 -14.95
CA ARG A 167 -10.37 -10.21 -15.63
C ARG A 167 -11.81 -9.75 -15.44
N HIS A 168 -12.40 -9.24 -16.52
CA HIS A 168 -13.85 -9.12 -16.65
C HIS A 168 -14.44 -10.50 -16.90
#